data_cf8efe7e8c5f9af1af0a5868012aae3a
#
_entry.id   cf8efe7e8c5f9af1af0a5868012aae3a
#
_cell.length_a   1.000
_cell.length_b   1.000
_cell.length_c   1.000
_cell.angle_alpha   90.00
_cell.angle_beta   90.00
_cell.angle_gamma   90.00
#
_symmetry.space_group_name_H-M   'P 1'
#
loop_
_entity.id
_entity.type
_entity.pdbx_description
1 polymer ?
#
loop_
_entity_poly.entity_id
_entity_poly.type
_entity_poly.pdbx_seq_one_letter_code
_entity_poly.pdbx_strand_id
1 'polypeptide(L)'
;MRMANHSIRIDHDVEMKTRDGVTLRADVYRPDAPGRYPAILSRTPYNKSAHMDPIRYCLPLPAARAGFAYVIQDIRGRFASEGEWDFLDLTSANEADGYDAVEWVASQPWCDGHVGMAGGSYVA
;
A
#
# COMPACT_ATOMS: atom_id res chain seq x y z
N MET A 1 -3.02 15.79 26.27
CA MET A 1 -2.69 16.16 24.89
C MET A 1 -3.72 15.55 23.95
N ARG A 2 -4.17 16.33 23.05
CA ARG A 2 -5.17 15.90 22.09
C ARG A 2 -4.49 15.32 20.85
N MET A 3 -4.86 14.12 20.45
CA MET A 3 -4.37 13.57 19.19
C MET A 3 -4.99 14.32 18.01
N ALA A 4 -4.17 14.63 17.05
CA ALA A 4 -4.64 15.25 15.83
C ALA A 4 -5.52 14.26 15.07
N ASN A 5 -6.70 14.71 14.67
CA ASN A 5 -7.60 13.98 13.79
C ASN A 5 -7.53 14.64 12.42
N HIS A 6 -6.88 13.97 11.50
CA HIS A 6 -6.75 14.49 10.14
C HIS A 6 -7.98 14.16 9.32
N SER A 7 -8.40 15.10 8.46
CA SER A 7 -9.22 14.75 7.31
C SER A 7 -8.41 13.83 6.40
N ILE A 8 -9.10 12.90 5.74
CA ILE A 8 -8.45 11.84 4.98
C ILE A 8 -8.64 12.10 3.50
N ARG A 9 -7.54 11.98 2.76
CA ARG A 9 -7.56 11.91 1.30
C ARG A 9 -7.36 10.46 0.87
N ILE A 10 -8.18 10.02 -0.07
CA ILE A 10 -8.09 8.67 -0.64
C ILE A 10 -7.83 8.82 -2.13
N ASP A 11 -6.69 8.29 -2.58
CA ASP A 11 -6.37 8.20 -4.00
C ASP A 11 -6.50 6.74 -4.42
N HIS A 12 -7.37 6.47 -5.39
CA HIS A 12 -7.62 5.12 -5.90
C HIS A 12 -6.77 4.83 -7.13
N ASP A 13 -6.38 3.57 -7.27
CA ASP A 13 -5.71 3.05 -8.46
C ASP A 13 -4.46 3.85 -8.85
N VAL A 14 -3.68 4.23 -7.85
CA VAL A 14 -2.42 4.91 -8.05
C VAL A 14 -1.43 3.93 -8.69
N GLU A 15 -0.87 4.32 -9.81
CA GLU A 15 -0.03 3.45 -10.62
C GLU A 15 1.42 3.47 -10.18
N MET A 16 2.01 2.29 -10.15
CA MET A 16 3.44 2.09 -9.94
C MET A 16 3.98 1.17 -11.03
N LYS A 17 5.07 1.54 -11.65
CA LYS A 17 5.78 0.68 -12.61
C LYS A 17 6.83 -0.15 -11.89
N THR A 18 6.79 -1.45 -12.11
CA THR A 18 7.86 -2.33 -11.66
C THR A 18 9.08 -2.22 -12.59
N ARG A 19 10.21 -2.80 -12.17
CA ARG A 19 11.44 -2.75 -12.97
C ARG A 19 11.30 -3.42 -14.32
N ASP A 20 10.39 -4.37 -14.47
CA ASP A 20 10.11 -5.04 -15.73
C ASP A 20 8.92 -4.42 -16.49
N GLY A 21 8.46 -3.25 -16.07
CA GLY A 21 7.48 -2.46 -16.80
C GLY A 21 6.02 -2.81 -16.57
N VAL A 22 5.72 -3.67 -15.60
CA VAL A 22 4.34 -4.01 -15.25
C VAL A 22 3.74 -2.93 -14.35
N THR A 23 2.50 -2.55 -14.62
CA THR A 23 1.78 -1.57 -13.81
C THR A 23 1.04 -2.24 -12.67
N LEU A 24 1.40 -1.91 -11.44
CA LEU A 24 0.67 -2.28 -10.25
C LEU A 24 -0.16 -1.10 -9.78
N ARG A 25 -1.28 -1.36 -9.12
CA ARG A 25 -2.18 -0.30 -8.64
C ARG A 25 -2.44 -0.43 -7.16
N ALA A 26 -2.48 0.71 -6.50
CA ALA A 26 -2.67 0.81 -5.07
C ALA A 26 -3.70 1.88 -4.74
N ASP A 27 -4.36 1.71 -3.60
CA ASP A 27 -5.13 2.79 -2.98
C ASP A 27 -4.29 3.40 -1.87
N VAL A 28 -4.27 4.72 -1.80
CA VAL A 28 -3.51 5.46 -0.80
C VAL A 28 -4.47 6.25 0.08
N TYR A 29 -4.44 5.95 1.37
CA TYR A 29 -5.22 6.61 2.41
C TYR A 29 -4.26 7.45 3.23
N ARG A 30 -4.37 8.76 3.18
CA ARG A 30 -3.43 9.65 3.85
C ARG A 30 -4.09 10.89 4.40
N PRO A 31 -3.46 11.58 5.36
CA PRO A 31 -3.96 12.86 5.82
C PRO A 31 -4.11 13.85 4.66
N ASP A 32 -5.24 14.54 4.61
CA ASP A 32 -5.49 15.59 3.63
C ASP A 32 -4.94 16.91 4.15
N ALA A 33 -3.63 16.95 4.31
CA ALA A 33 -2.92 18.11 4.81
C ALA A 33 -1.51 18.12 4.23
N PRO A 34 -0.90 19.30 4.04
CA PRO A 34 0.49 19.38 3.59
C PRO A 34 1.43 18.66 4.54
N GLY A 35 2.51 18.12 4.02
CA GLY A 35 3.55 17.50 4.80
C GLY A 35 3.90 16.11 4.33
N ARG A 36 4.79 15.49 5.07
CA ARG A 36 5.27 14.14 4.82
C ARG A 36 4.92 13.27 6.01
N TYR A 37 4.52 12.05 5.72
CA TYR A 37 4.03 11.11 6.73
C TYR A 37 4.75 9.78 6.62
N PRO A 38 4.96 9.07 7.73
CA PRO A 38 5.41 7.69 7.65
C PRO A 38 4.34 6.85 6.97
N ALA A 39 4.76 5.88 6.17
CA ALA A 39 3.86 5.06 5.39
C ALA A 39 3.78 3.63 5.93
N ILE A 40 2.62 3.04 5.76
CA ILE A 40 2.38 1.60 5.99
C ILE A 40 1.96 1.02 4.64
N LEU A 41 2.69 0.00 4.19
CA LEU A 41 2.41 -0.69 2.94
C LEU A 41 1.85 -2.07 3.23
N SER A 42 0.69 -2.36 2.65
CA SER A 42 0.10 -3.69 2.62
C SER A 42 -0.06 -4.11 1.17
N ARG A 43 0.44 -5.30 0.82
CA ARG A 43 0.31 -5.86 -0.52
C ARG A 43 -0.60 -7.09 -0.43
N THR A 44 -1.58 -7.17 -1.32
CA THR A 44 -2.63 -8.18 -1.20
C THR A 44 -2.96 -8.87 -2.52
N PRO A 45 -3.16 -10.20 -2.50
CA PRO A 45 -3.79 -10.92 -3.61
C PRO A 45 -5.31 -10.95 -3.49
N TYR A 46 -5.88 -10.37 -2.43
CA TYR A 46 -7.28 -10.52 -2.07
C TYR A 46 -8.16 -9.33 -2.44
N ASN A 47 -7.70 -8.45 -3.33
CA ASN A 47 -8.39 -7.24 -3.74
C ASN A 47 -8.24 -6.10 -2.72
N LYS A 48 -7.52 -5.05 -3.13
CA LYS A 48 -7.32 -3.86 -2.28
C LYS A 48 -8.62 -3.16 -1.90
N SER A 49 -9.67 -3.33 -2.69
CA SER A 49 -10.99 -2.75 -2.41
C SER A 49 -11.79 -3.55 -1.39
N ALA A 50 -11.38 -4.78 -1.08
CA ALA A 50 -12.01 -5.64 -0.10
C ALA A 50 -11.25 -5.64 1.24
N HIS A 51 -10.65 -4.57 1.59
CA HIS A 51 -9.68 -4.35 2.66
C HIS A 51 -10.24 -4.42 4.08
N MET A 52 -11.28 -5.18 4.32
CA MET A 52 -12.12 -4.96 5.48
C MET A 52 -12.13 -6.10 6.49
N ASP A 53 -11.01 -6.73 6.73
CA ASP A 53 -10.92 -7.60 7.91
C ASP A 53 -10.32 -6.80 9.08
N PRO A 54 -11.16 -6.18 9.93
CA PRO A 54 -10.66 -5.34 11.01
C PRO A 54 -9.99 -6.13 12.14
N ILE A 55 -10.10 -7.44 12.10
CA ILE A 55 -9.54 -8.30 13.15
C ILE A 55 -8.06 -8.55 12.90
N ARG A 56 -7.66 -8.62 11.65
CA ARG A 56 -6.31 -9.05 11.25
C ARG A 56 -5.39 -7.94 10.84
N TYR A 57 -5.95 -6.83 10.38
CA TYR A 57 -5.16 -5.80 9.70
C TYR A 57 -5.38 -4.43 10.31
N CYS A 58 -4.36 -3.62 10.21
CA CYS A 58 -4.50 -2.20 10.42
C CYS A 58 -5.58 -1.67 9.47
N LEU A 59 -6.53 -0.93 9.99
CA LEU A 59 -7.53 -0.28 9.15
C LEU A 59 -6.92 0.98 8.53
N PRO A 60 -7.10 1.19 7.21
CA PRO A 60 -6.51 2.34 6.56
C PRO A 60 -7.05 3.68 7.09
N LEU A 61 -8.33 3.77 7.42
CA LEU A 61 -8.91 5.03 7.89
C LEU A 61 -8.36 5.46 9.25
N PRO A 62 -8.32 4.60 10.29
CA PRO A 62 -7.69 4.98 11.55
C PRO A 62 -6.21 5.32 11.41
N ALA A 63 -5.48 4.60 10.56
CA ALA A 63 -4.07 4.88 10.33
C ALA A 63 -3.88 6.27 9.72
N ALA A 64 -4.67 6.62 8.71
CA ALA A 64 -4.61 7.93 8.08
C ALA A 64 -4.99 9.06 9.05
N ARG A 65 -5.99 8.83 9.89
CA ARG A 65 -6.37 9.79 10.93
C ARG A 65 -5.27 10.00 11.97
N ALA A 66 -4.48 8.98 12.23
CA ALA A 66 -3.36 9.04 13.17
C ALA A 66 -2.09 9.66 12.57
N GLY A 67 -2.08 10.00 11.29
CA GLY A 67 -0.95 10.65 10.64
C GLY A 67 -0.07 9.72 9.82
N PHE A 68 -0.58 8.58 9.40
CA PHE A 68 0.12 7.66 8.49
C PHE A 68 -0.44 7.73 7.09
N ALA A 69 0.40 7.48 6.10
CA ALA A 69 -0.05 7.17 4.76
C ALA A 69 -0.18 5.64 4.64
N TYR A 70 -1.40 5.15 4.48
CA TYR A 70 -1.65 3.72 4.37
C TYR A 70 -1.86 3.35 2.91
N VAL A 71 -0.99 2.49 2.39
CA VAL A 71 -0.98 2.09 0.99
C VAL A 71 -1.38 0.62 0.91
N ILE A 72 -2.44 0.33 0.16
CA ILE A 72 -2.86 -1.04 -0.11
C ILE A 72 -2.67 -1.29 -1.60
N GLN A 73 -1.78 -2.20 -1.96
CA GLN A 73 -1.44 -2.51 -3.33
C GLN A 73 -1.94 -3.91 -3.72
N ASP A 74 -2.63 -4.01 -4.85
CA ASP A 74 -2.88 -5.29 -5.49
C ASP A 74 -1.57 -5.82 -6.06
N ILE A 75 -1.25 -7.08 -5.75
CA ILE A 75 -0.04 -7.70 -6.29
C ILE A 75 -0.20 -7.98 -7.78
N ARG A 76 0.92 -8.26 -8.42
CA ARG A 76 1.00 -8.58 -9.85
C ARG A 76 -0.06 -9.61 -10.26
N GLY A 77 -0.78 -9.29 -11.33
CA GLY A 77 -1.77 -10.18 -11.92
C GLY A 77 -3.07 -10.33 -11.16
N ARG A 78 -3.29 -9.52 -10.11
CA ARG A 78 -4.52 -9.58 -9.33
C ARG A 78 -5.27 -8.24 -9.39
N PHE A 79 -6.57 -8.34 -9.60
CA PHE A 79 -7.55 -7.24 -9.58
C PHE A 79 -7.10 -6.02 -10.40
N ALA A 80 -6.79 -4.89 -9.78
CA ALA A 80 -6.44 -3.68 -10.50
C ALA A 80 -5.02 -3.65 -11.04
N SER A 81 -4.13 -4.53 -10.59
CA SER A 81 -2.76 -4.62 -11.08
C SER A 81 -2.65 -5.50 -12.31
N GLU A 82 -1.72 -5.15 -13.19
CA GLU A 82 -1.46 -5.87 -14.43
C GLU A 82 -0.46 -7.01 -14.21
N GLY A 83 -0.18 -7.77 -15.25
CA GLY A 83 0.73 -8.90 -15.23
C GLY A 83 0.03 -10.24 -15.00
N GLU A 84 0.81 -11.27 -14.78
CA GLU A 84 0.30 -12.62 -14.53
C GLU A 84 0.45 -12.99 -13.06
N TRP A 85 -0.56 -13.66 -12.52
CA TRP A 85 -0.56 -14.12 -11.15
C TRP A 85 -0.28 -15.61 -11.05
N ASP A 86 0.63 -15.95 -10.15
CA ASP A 86 0.88 -17.35 -9.75
C ASP A 86 0.74 -17.42 -8.23
N PHE A 87 -0.21 -18.20 -7.76
CA PHE A 87 -0.51 -18.33 -6.32
C PHE A 87 0.71 -18.76 -5.51
N LEU A 88 1.54 -19.62 -6.07
CA LEU A 88 2.71 -20.16 -5.40
C LEU A 88 4.00 -19.43 -5.81
N ASP A 89 3.87 -18.29 -6.48
CA ASP A 89 5.03 -17.54 -6.92
C ASP A 89 5.75 -16.91 -5.74
N LEU A 90 6.69 -17.64 -5.22
CA LEU A 90 7.69 -17.16 -4.29
C LEU A 90 8.96 -16.78 -5.05
N THR A 91 8.81 -16.46 -6.33
CA THR A 91 9.92 -16.20 -7.22
C THR A 91 10.45 -14.79 -7.08
N SER A 92 11.58 -14.57 -7.75
CA SER A 92 12.25 -13.29 -7.78
C SER A 92 11.38 -12.14 -8.31
N ALA A 93 10.39 -12.42 -9.16
CA ALA A 93 9.51 -11.38 -9.68
C ALA A 93 8.66 -10.76 -8.57
N ASN A 94 8.04 -11.58 -7.74
CA ASN A 94 7.22 -11.07 -6.63
C ASN A 94 8.08 -10.39 -5.55
N GLU A 95 9.26 -10.93 -5.27
CA GLU A 95 10.20 -10.29 -4.36
C GLU A 95 10.67 -8.94 -4.89
N ALA A 96 10.97 -8.87 -6.18
CA ALA A 96 11.35 -7.63 -6.83
C ALA A 96 10.23 -6.60 -6.79
N ASP A 97 8.99 -7.02 -7.01
CA ASP A 97 7.82 -6.14 -6.92
C ASP A 97 7.66 -5.58 -5.51
N GLY A 98 7.87 -6.40 -4.48
CA GLY A 98 7.81 -5.95 -3.10
C GLY A 98 8.88 -4.92 -2.78
N TYR A 99 10.10 -5.15 -3.21
CA TYR A 99 11.18 -4.18 -3.07
C TYR A 99 10.86 -2.88 -3.80
N ASP A 100 10.44 -3.00 -5.06
CA ASP A 100 10.11 -1.84 -5.88
C ASP A 100 8.95 -1.05 -5.27
N ALA A 101 7.97 -1.73 -4.66
CA ALA A 101 6.85 -1.06 -4.00
C ALA A 101 7.32 -0.27 -2.78
N VAL A 102 8.19 -0.82 -1.94
CA VAL A 102 8.75 -0.11 -0.79
C VAL A 102 9.50 1.14 -1.24
N GLU A 103 10.37 1.00 -2.24
CA GLU A 103 11.13 2.13 -2.79
C GLU A 103 10.20 3.19 -3.40
N TRP A 104 9.16 2.75 -4.11
CA TRP A 104 8.20 3.66 -4.72
C TRP A 104 7.45 4.46 -3.65
N VAL A 105 6.96 3.79 -2.60
CA VAL A 105 6.27 4.47 -1.49
C VAL A 105 7.21 5.46 -0.82
N ALA A 106 8.44 5.06 -0.52
CA ALA A 106 9.42 5.92 0.14
C ALA A 106 9.75 7.19 -0.66
N SER A 107 9.64 7.11 -1.99
CA SER A 107 9.95 8.22 -2.89
C SER A 107 8.78 9.18 -3.12
N GLN A 108 7.58 8.85 -2.63
CA GLN A 108 6.42 9.70 -2.86
C GLN A 108 6.53 11.02 -2.09
N PRO A 109 6.00 12.13 -2.65
CA PRO A 109 6.13 13.44 -2.01
C PRO A 109 5.43 13.54 -0.66
N TRP A 110 4.45 12.67 -0.40
CA TRP A 110 3.73 12.63 0.87
C TRP A 110 4.36 11.69 1.91
N CYS A 111 5.42 10.98 1.55
CA CYS A 111 6.12 10.05 2.46
C CYS A 111 7.37 10.67 3.02
N ASP A 112 7.63 10.47 4.31
CA ASP A 112 8.84 10.96 4.98
C ASP A 112 10.06 10.05 4.81
N GLY A 113 9.92 8.97 4.03
CA GLY A 113 10.97 8.00 3.80
C GLY A 113 10.90 6.78 4.72
N HIS A 114 10.05 6.79 5.71
CA HIS A 114 9.84 5.64 6.59
C HIS A 114 8.67 4.81 6.10
N VAL A 115 8.91 3.54 5.81
CA VAL A 115 7.90 2.61 5.31
C VAL A 115 7.91 1.36 6.17
N GLY A 116 6.79 1.08 6.83
CA GLY A 116 6.54 -0.18 7.50
C GLY A 116 5.63 -1.05 6.65
N MET A 117 5.73 -2.35 6.82
CA MET A 117 4.82 -3.28 6.17
C MET A 117 3.83 -3.84 7.17
N ALA A 118 2.60 -4.04 6.70
CA ALA A 118 1.54 -4.62 7.52
C ALA A 118 0.76 -5.66 6.73
N GLY A 119 0.26 -6.65 7.43
CA GLY A 119 -0.56 -7.68 6.83
C GLY A 119 -0.47 -8.98 7.61
N GLY A 120 -1.35 -9.91 7.27
CA GLY A 120 -1.35 -11.25 7.83
C GLY A 120 -1.54 -12.27 6.72
N SER A 121 -1.12 -13.51 6.97
CA SER A 121 -1.22 -14.58 5.99
C SER A 121 -0.50 -14.18 4.69
N TYR A 122 -1.18 -14.25 3.55
CA TYR A 122 -0.57 -13.98 2.25
C TYR A 122 -0.33 -12.50 1.96
N VAL A 123 -0.85 -11.58 2.76
CA VAL A 123 -0.69 -10.13 2.54
C VAL A 123 0.49 -9.51 3.29
N ALA A 124 1.20 -10.31 4.03
CA ALA A 124 2.36 -9.82 4.78
C ALA A 124 3.61 -9.74 3.90
#